data_78e3475e9d9bdbd2cbc84d3011806d6d
#
_entry.id   78e3475e9d9bdbd2cbc84d3011806d6d
#
_cell.length_a   1.000
_cell.length_b   1.000
_cell.length_c   1.000
_cell.angle_alpha   90.00
_cell.angle_beta   90.00
_cell.angle_gamma   90.00
#
_symmetry.space_group_name_H-M   'P 1'
#
loop_
_entity.id
_entity.type
_entity.pdbx_description
1 polymer ?
#
loop_
_entity_poly.entity_id
_entity_poly.type
_entity_poly.pdbx_seq_one_letter_code
_entity_poly.pdbx_strand_id
1 'polypeptide(L)'
;MSTHHTALVAVGHAGPSLLTRSLPAVVAPDPVPVVSGALVEYAQLDHAASTPALESVVRAVATATRTYSSVHRGTGWLSRVTSAHYEAARDEVARFVGARADDLVVLVRTTTEATNLLARALPAGTPVVVFDTEHHASLLPWPAAATHRLPVPASPEEALGRLESTLAGLAGGPTPLVVVTGASNVTGELWPVERVVTVARRHGARVLLDAAQLVAHRPVDLTALDVDWVAFSGHKLHAPYGAGALVGRADWLDAAEPHLAGGGASAAVSADGVTWAAGAARHEGGSPNVLGAVALAAACAALRTHRAAVEAHEARLGARLLEGLAGIPGVRVHSLFGADHPRVPVAAFTVDGLDSHLVAAALSAEHGIGVRAGKFCAHRLVDALLARDADGAVTAVRASAGLATTDEHVERLLAAVAALAADGPGVEYVEEPGRGWVPADDPRDLDVPLPW
;
A
#
# COMPACT_ATOMS: atom_id res chain seq x y z
N MET A 1 -48.75 53.09 27.56
CA MET A 1 -48.19 52.55 26.33
C MET A 1 -46.73 52.29 26.58
N SER A 2 -46.40 51.08 26.88
CA SER A 2 -45.05 50.67 27.25
C SER A 2 -44.55 49.65 26.25
N THR A 3 -43.51 50.00 25.52
CA THR A 3 -42.83 49.14 24.55
C THR A 3 -41.69 48.41 25.24
N HIS A 4 -41.87 47.11 25.43
CA HIS A 4 -40.78 46.20 25.86
C HIS A 4 -39.89 45.86 24.67
N HIS A 5 -38.63 46.28 24.70
CA HIS A 5 -37.55 45.78 23.88
C HIS A 5 -36.99 44.49 24.52
N THR A 6 -37.20 43.40 23.86
CA THR A 6 -36.56 42.10 24.19
C THR A 6 -35.23 42.03 23.47
N ALA A 7 -34.13 42.05 24.22
CA ALA A 7 -32.78 41.84 23.70
C ALA A 7 -32.60 40.34 23.37
N LEU A 8 -32.31 40.05 22.09
CA LEU A 8 -31.86 38.73 21.61
C LEU A 8 -30.40 38.53 22.05
N VAL A 9 -30.18 37.63 23.01
CA VAL A 9 -28.86 37.12 23.35
C VAL A 9 -28.42 36.16 22.25
N ALA A 10 -27.37 36.52 21.48
CA ALA A 10 -26.73 35.66 20.55
C ALA A 10 -26.03 34.51 21.29
N VAL A 11 -26.57 33.30 21.19
CA VAL A 11 -25.90 32.07 21.61
C VAL A 11 -24.81 31.77 20.60
N GLY A 12 -23.57 32.02 20.97
CA GLY A 12 -22.40 31.62 20.20
C GLY A 12 -22.40 30.10 20.03
N HIS A 13 -22.53 29.64 18.80
CA HIS A 13 -22.25 28.26 18.46
C HIS A 13 -20.75 28.03 18.59
N ALA A 14 -20.33 27.46 19.70
CA ALA A 14 -19.03 26.83 19.83
C ALA A 14 -19.01 25.66 18.79
N GLY A 15 -18.19 25.78 17.76
CA GLY A 15 -17.94 24.70 16.82
C GLY A 15 -17.47 23.44 17.56
N PRO A 16 -17.70 22.24 17.03
CA PRO A 16 -17.32 21.01 17.71
C PRO A 16 -15.82 21.06 18.02
N SER A 17 -15.48 20.97 19.29
CA SER A 17 -14.14 20.71 19.79
C SER A 17 -13.57 19.56 18.98
N LEU A 18 -12.43 19.78 18.30
CA LEU A 18 -11.60 18.74 17.72
C LEU A 18 -11.11 17.86 18.87
N LEU A 19 -11.95 16.90 19.29
CA LEU A 19 -11.50 15.79 20.10
C LEU A 19 -10.37 15.14 19.31
N THR A 20 -9.15 15.26 19.80
CA THR A 20 -7.98 14.50 19.32
C THR A 20 -8.36 13.03 19.52
N ARG A 21 -8.84 12.40 18.44
CA ARG A 21 -9.14 10.98 18.46
C ARG A 21 -7.80 10.26 18.60
N SER A 22 -7.71 9.37 19.59
CA SER A 22 -6.53 8.52 19.78
C SER A 22 -6.27 7.65 18.55
N LEU A 23 -5.03 7.22 18.38
CA LEU A 23 -4.68 6.24 17.36
C LEU A 23 -5.45 4.94 17.55
N PRO A 24 -5.88 4.25 16.48
CA PRO A 24 -6.48 2.93 16.62
C PRO A 24 -5.42 1.92 17.09
N ALA A 25 -5.81 1.05 18.02
CA ALA A 25 -4.93 0.03 18.58
C ALA A 25 -4.59 -1.05 17.53
N VAL A 26 -3.33 -1.45 17.51
CA VAL A 26 -2.82 -2.57 16.71
C VAL A 26 -2.53 -3.76 17.61
N VAL A 27 -2.57 -4.96 17.04
CA VAL A 27 -2.13 -6.17 17.73
C VAL A 27 -0.60 -6.07 17.91
N ALA A 28 -0.17 -6.00 19.17
CA ALA A 28 1.25 -5.97 19.50
C ALA A 28 1.89 -7.35 19.21
N PRO A 29 3.11 -7.40 18.64
CA PRO A 29 3.87 -8.64 18.51
C PRO A 29 4.36 -9.09 19.89
N ASP A 30 4.63 -10.40 20.02
CA ASP A 30 5.36 -10.91 21.17
C ASP A 30 6.82 -10.39 21.16
N PRO A 31 7.46 -10.27 22.34
CA PRO A 31 8.90 -9.96 22.42
C PRO A 31 9.74 -10.98 21.66
N VAL A 32 10.80 -10.51 21.00
CA VAL A 32 11.69 -11.34 20.16
C VAL A 32 13.06 -11.52 20.80
N PRO A 33 13.71 -12.68 20.60
CA PRO A 33 15.06 -12.90 21.10
C PRO A 33 16.10 -12.14 20.25
N VAL A 34 17.11 -11.58 20.93
CA VAL A 34 18.30 -11.01 20.31
C VAL A 34 19.55 -11.81 20.69
N VAL A 35 20.65 -11.65 19.94
CA VAL A 35 21.89 -12.44 20.13
C VAL A 35 22.50 -12.31 21.52
N SER A 36 22.19 -11.27 22.29
CA SER A 36 22.63 -11.17 23.70
C SER A 36 21.86 -12.10 24.64
N GLY A 37 20.86 -12.85 24.15
CA GLY A 37 19.98 -13.71 24.96
C GLY A 37 18.80 -12.95 25.60
N ALA A 38 18.70 -11.63 25.41
CA ALA A 38 17.57 -10.84 25.89
C ALA A 38 16.34 -11.03 25.01
N LEU A 39 15.14 -10.86 25.62
CA LEU A 39 13.89 -10.66 24.89
C LEU A 39 13.60 -9.14 24.83
N VAL A 40 13.36 -8.63 23.63
CA VAL A 40 13.08 -7.21 23.41
C VAL A 40 11.77 -7.03 22.66
N GLU A 41 11.11 -5.88 22.86
CA GLU A 41 9.97 -5.50 22.03
C GLU A 41 10.41 -5.38 20.58
N TYR A 42 9.65 -6.01 19.66
CA TYR A 42 9.99 -5.97 18.24
C TYR A 42 9.64 -4.62 17.62
N ALA A 43 10.63 -3.91 17.10
CA ALA A 43 10.44 -2.69 16.34
C ALA A 43 10.17 -3.02 14.88
N GLN A 44 8.91 -3.19 14.51
CA GLN A 44 8.54 -3.41 13.11
C GLN A 44 8.65 -2.11 12.32
N LEU A 45 9.70 -1.98 11.52
CA LEU A 45 9.95 -0.86 10.61
C LEU A 45 9.95 -1.30 9.13
N ASP A 46 9.11 -2.31 8.79
CA ASP A 46 8.85 -2.76 7.42
C ASP A 46 7.34 -2.65 7.06
N HIS A 47 6.67 -1.59 7.50
CA HIS A 47 5.25 -1.34 7.24
C HIS A 47 4.93 -1.23 5.74
N ALA A 48 5.86 -0.75 4.93
CA ALA A 48 5.70 -0.68 3.48
C ALA A 48 5.61 -2.07 2.81
N ALA A 49 6.04 -3.14 3.49
CA ALA A 49 5.84 -4.52 3.03
C ALA A 49 4.49 -5.07 3.51
N SER A 50 4.25 -5.05 4.83
CA SER A 50 2.99 -5.49 5.45
C SER A 50 2.87 -4.89 6.85
N THR A 51 1.65 -4.62 7.30
CA THR A 51 1.36 -4.00 8.59
C THR A 51 0.75 -5.00 9.56
N PRO A 52 0.97 -4.84 10.89
CA PRO A 52 0.25 -5.62 11.90
C PRO A 52 -1.25 -5.32 11.83
N ALA A 53 -2.08 -6.27 12.24
CA ALA A 53 -3.52 -6.12 12.25
C ALA A 53 -3.97 -5.06 13.26
N LEU A 54 -5.03 -4.30 12.93
CA LEU A 54 -5.77 -3.55 13.95
C LEU A 54 -6.55 -4.50 14.85
N GLU A 55 -6.61 -4.22 16.15
CA GLU A 55 -7.47 -4.99 17.06
C GLU A 55 -8.96 -4.95 16.65
N SER A 56 -9.43 -3.82 16.11
CA SER A 56 -10.79 -3.70 15.59
C SER A 56 -11.05 -4.63 14.40
N VAL A 57 -10.03 -4.86 13.55
CA VAL A 57 -10.09 -5.81 12.44
C VAL A 57 -10.20 -7.24 12.95
N VAL A 58 -9.36 -7.62 13.90
CA VAL A 58 -9.42 -8.96 14.52
C VAL A 58 -10.79 -9.23 15.16
N ARG A 59 -11.32 -8.26 15.91
CA ARG A 59 -12.67 -8.36 16.49
C ARG A 59 -13.77 -8.47 15.44
N ALA A 60 -13.70 -7.72 14.34
CA ALA A 60 -14.67 -7.78 13.25
C ALA A 60 -14.69 -9.17 12.57
N VAL A 61 -13.49 -9.72 12.27
CA VAL A 61 -13.33 -11.05 11.70
C VAL A 61 -13.87 -12.13 12.65
N ALA A 62 -13.51 -12.09 13.93
CA ALA A 62 -13.99 -13.01 14.94
C ALA A 62 -15.53 -12.98 15.07
N THR A 63 -16.13 -11.78 14.96
CA THR A 63 -17.60 -11.62 14.97
C THR A 63 -18.23 -12.21 13.72
N ALA A 64 -17.72 -11.91 12.53
CA ALA A 64 -18.23 -12.42 11.27
C ALA A 64 -18.10 -13.95 11.15
N THR A 65 -17.05 -14.54 11.72
CA THR A 65 -16.85 -16.00 11.74
C THR A 65 -18.01 -16.73 12.41
N ARG A 66 -18.68 -16.14 13.41
CA ARG A 66 -19.80 -16.77 14.14
C ARG A 66 -21.05 -16.96 13.28
N THR A 67 -21.18 -16.21 12.19
CA THR A 67 -22.32 -16.25 11.27
C THR A 67 -21.89 -16.66 9.86
N TYR A 68 -20.63 -17.09 9.68
CA TYR A 68 -20.11 -17.45 8.37
C TYR A 68 -20.85 -18.65 7.75
N SER A 69 -21.25 -18.50 6.49
CA SER A 69 -21.89 -19.51 5.66
C SER A 69 -21.64 -19.20 4.17
N SER A 70 -22.38 -19.86 3.26
CA SER A 70 -22.30 -19.59 1.83
C SER A 70 -22.71 -18.15 1.48
N VAL A 71 -22.12 -17.59 0.42
CA VAL A 71 -22.38 -16.23 -0.07
C VAL A 71 -23.26 -16.28 -1.31
N HIS A 72 -24.24 -15.37 -1.40
CA HIS A 72 -25.13 -15.08 -2.53
C HIS A 72 -26.08 -16.21 -2.98
N ARG A 73 -25.75 -17.48 -2.76
CA ARG A 73 -26.47 -18.65 -3.33
C ARG A 73 -27.25 -19.47 -2.33
N GLY A 74 -27.14 -19.16 -1.04
CA GLY A 74 -27.84 -19.86 0.01
C GLY A 74 -29.13 -19.13 0.41
N THR A 75 -30.19 -19.87 0.71
CA THR A 75 -31.46 -19.34 1.21
C THR A 75 -31.53 -19.29 2.74
N GLY A 76 -30.61 -19.97 3.42
CA GLY A 76 -30.52 -20.02 4.88
C GLY A 76 -30.17 -18.67 5.51
N TRP A 77 -30.60 -18.48 6.76
CA TRP A 77 -30.39 -17.24 7.49
C TRP A 77 -28.91 -16.82 7.54
N LEU A 78 -27.99 -17.72 7.88
CA LEU A 78 -26.56 -17.43 7.96
C LEU A 78 -25.97 -17.06 6.59
N SER A 79 -26.44 -17.67 5.50
CA SER A 79 -26.03 -17.29 4.14
C SER A 79 -26.45 -15.84 3.80
N ARG A 80 -27.65 -15.43 4.23
CA ARG A 80 -28.11 -14.05 4.05
C ARG A 80 -27.28 -13.07 4.86
N VAL A 81 -26.93 -13.40 6.12
CA VAL A 81 -26.06 -12.58 6.96
C VAL A 81 -24.66 -12.47 6.35
N THR A 82 -24.06 -13.58 5.91
CA THR A 82 -22.76 -13.61 5.29
C THR A 82 -22.72 -12.77 4.00
N SER A 83 -23.75 -12.88 3.16
CA SER A 83 -23.87 -12.06 1.94
C SER A 83 -24.01 -10.59 2.27
N ALA A 84 -24.80 -10.23 3.28
CA ALA A 84 -24.94 -8.84 3.73
C ALA A 84 -23.62 -8.26 4.26
N HIS A 85 -22.83 -9.03 5.00
CA HIS A 85 -21.50 -8.61 5.45
C HIS A 85 -20.56 -8.35 4.26
N TYR A 86 -20.61 -9.22 3.23
CA TYR A 86 -19.75 -9.09 2.05
C TYR A 86 -20.09 -7.84 1.24
N GLU A 87 -21.38 -7.57 1.00
CA GLU A 87 -21.81 -6.37 0.26
C GLU A 87 -21.60 -5.09 1.07
N ALA A 88 -21.86 -5.10 2.38
CA ALA A 88 -21.55 -3.95 3.24
C ALA A 88 -20.03 -3.65 3.30
N ALA A 89 -19.18 -4.67 3.18
CA ALA A 89 -17.74 -4.48 3.08
C ALA A 89 -17.37 -3.78 1.76
N ARG A 90 -18.00 -4.16 0.64
CA ARG A 90 -17.85 -3.49 -0.66
C ARG A 90 -18.22 -2.01 -0.58
N ASP A 91 -19.36 -1.69 0.05
CA ASP A 91 -19.82 -0.32 0.25
C ASP A 91 -18.85 0.52 1.10
N GLU A 92 -18.24 -0.08 2.13
CA GLU A 92 -17.25 0.64 2.96
C GLU A 92 -15.96 0.91 2.18
N VAL A 93 -15.50 -0.04 1.36
CA VAL A 93 -14.36 0.15 0.46
C VAL A 93 -14.64 1.27 -0.54
N ALA A 94 -15.82 1.31 -1.15
CA ALA A 94 -16.24 2.39 -2.04
C ALA A 94 -16.17 3.77 -1.35
N ARG A 95 -16.74 3.87 -0.14
CA ARG A 95 -16.69 5.11 0.67
C ARG A 95 -15.27 5.52 1.06
N PHE A 96 -14.40 4.55 1.35
CA PHE A 96 -13.02 4.81 1.77
C PHE A 96 -12.19 5.49 0.69
N VAL A 97 -12.42 5.15 -0.58
CA VAL A 97 -11.68 5.72 -1.72
C VAL A 97 -12.48 6.76 -2.53
N GLY A 98 -13.63 7.23 -2.04
CA GLY A 98 -14.44 8.23 -2.72
C GLY A 98 -14.92 7.79 -4.11
N ALA A 99 -15.37 6.53 -4.24
CA ALA A 99 -15.88 5.98 -5.49
C ALA A 99 -17.15 6.69 -5.96
N ARG A 100 -17.34 6.78 -7.28
CA ARG A 100 -18.57 7.28 -7.90
C ARG A 100 -19.69 6.26 -7.77
N ALA A 101 -20.94 6.68 -7.93
CA ALA A 101 -22.09 5.80 -7.80
C ALA A 101 -22.14 4.68 -8.86
N ASP A 102 -21.49 4.89 -10.01
CA ASP A 102 -21.40 3.96 -11.13
C ASP A 102 -20.06 3.19 -11.22
N ASP A 103 -19.17 3.40 -10.27
CA ASP A 103 -17.92 2.64 -10.17
C ASP A 103 -18.16 1.24 -9.62
N LEU A 104 -17.39 0.28 -10.11
CA LEU A 104 -17.32 -1.06 -9.55
C LEU A 104 -16.25 -1.15 -8.46
N VAL A 105 -16.55 -1.89 -7.41
CA VAL A 105 -15.59 -2.35 -6.42
C VAL A 105 -15.42 -3.87 -6.61
N VAL A 106 -14.32 -4.30 -7.18
CA VAL A 106 -13.98 -5.72 -7.30
C VAL A 106 -13.04 -6.08 -6.17
N LEU A 107 -13.49 -7.01 -5.31
CA LEU A 107 -12.68 -7.51 -4.20
C LEU A 107 -11.71 -8.57 -4.72
N VAL A 108 -10.43 -8.35 -4.51
CA VAL A 108 -9.32 -9.18 -4.97
C VAL A 108 -8.41 -9.53 -3.79
N ARG A 109 -7.37 -10.33 -4.01
CA ARG A 109 -6.42 -10.68 -2.93
C ARG A 109 -5.45 -9.54 -2.62
N THR A 110 -4.92 -8.89 -3.65
CA THR A 110 -3.86 -7.87 -3.53
C THR A 110 -3.89 -6.90 -4.71
N THR A 111 -3.12 -5.81 -4.63
CA THR A 111 -2.85 -4.91 -5.75
C THR A 111 -2.34 -5.65 -6.99
N THR A 112 -1.50 -6.68 -6.81
CA THR A 112 -1.01 -7.50 -7.93
C THR A 112 -2.16 -8.16 -8.69
N GLU A 113 -3.16 -8.71 -8.01
CA GLU A 113 -4.33 -9.28 -8.67
C GLU A 113 -5.20 -8.18 -9.31
N ALA A 114 -5.38 -7.04 -8.63
CA ALA A 114 -6.13 -5.90 -9.17
C ALA A 114 -5.58 -5.41 -10.52
N THR A 115 -4.25 -5.23 -10.61
CA THR A 115 -3.59 -4.78 -11.84
C THR A 115 -3.63 -5.84 -12.94
N ASN A 116 -3.47 -7.14 -12.60
CA ASN A 116 -3.62 -8.24 -13.55
C ASN A 116 -5.07 -8.38 -14.06
N LEU A 117 -6.06 -8.16 -13.22
CA LEU A 117 -7.47 -8.14 -13.62
C LEU A 117 -7.69 -7.02 -14.64
N LEU A 118 -7.27 -5.79 -14.33
CA LEU A 118 -7.42 -4.67 -15.26
C LEU A 118 -6.66 -4.90 -16.56
N ALA A 119 -5.44 -5.46 -16.51
CA ALA A 119 -4.66 -5.79 -17.71
C ALA A 119 -5.39 -6.76 -18.66
N ARG A 120 -6.15 -7.72 -18.10
CA ARG A 120 -6.99 -8.64 -18.89
C ARG A 120 -8.28 -7.99 -19.39
N ALA A 121 -8.73 -6.93 -18.73
CA ALA A 121 -9.94 -6.20 -19.12
C ALA A 121 -9.67 -5.08 -20.13
N LEU A 122 -8.42 -4.83 -20.51
CA LEU A 122 -8.11 -3.80 -21.51
C LEU A 122 -8.74 -4.12 -22.84
N PRO A 123 -9.37 -3.14 -23.52
CA PRO A 123 -9.74 -3.25 -24.92
C PRO A 123 -8.53 -3.60 -25.80
N ALA A 124 -8.75 -4.37 -26.86
CA ALA A 124 -7.67 -4.78 -27.76
C ALA A 124 -6.91 -3.56 -28.31
N GLY A 125 -5.58 -3.63 -28.24
CA GLY A 125 -4.70 -2.57 -28.76
C GLY A 125 -4.57 -1.35 -27.87
N THR A 126 -5.12 -1.35 -26.64
CA THR A 126 -4.95 -0.27 -25.66
C THR A 126 -3.46 -0.02 -25.38
N PRO A 127 -2.90 1.18 -25.70
CA PRO A 127 -1.56 1.53 -25.28
C PRO A 127 -1.50 1.73 -23.77
N VAL A 128 -0.46 1.20 -23.12
CA VAL A 128 -0.23 1.40 -21.70
C VAL A 128 1.05 2.19 -21.48
N VAL A 129 0.96 3.29 -20.77
CA VAL A 129 2.11 4.14 -20.39
C VAL A 129 2.41 3.95 -18.92
N VAL A 130 3.62 3.52 -18.59
CA VAL A 130 4.04 3.19 -17.23
C VAL A 130 5.47 3.66 -16.97
N PHE A 131 5.75 4.13 -15.76
CA PHE A 131 7.10 4.55 -15.39
C PHE A 131 7.94 3.38 -14.89
N ASP A 132 9.23 3.39 -15.19
CA ASP A 132 10.22 2.42 -14.67
C ASP A 132 10.38 2.51 -13.14
N THR A 133 9.74 3.47 -12.50
CA THR A 133 9.68 3.63 -11.03
C THR A 133 8.65 2.76 -10.35
N GLU A 134 7.73 2.15 -11.13
CA GLU A 134 6.62 1.39 -10.58
C GLU A 134 7.07 0.11 -9.87
N HIS A 135 6.34 -0.25 -8.83
CA HIS A 135 6.41 -1.57 -8.22
C HIS A 135 6.08 -2.65 -9.28
N HIS A 136 6.70 -3.83 -9.18
CA HIS A 136 6.51 -4.90 -10.17
C HIS A 136 5.04 -5.28 -10.38
N ALA A 137 4.18 -5.16 -9.37
CA ALA A 137 2.75 -5.38 -9.50
C ALA A 137 2.11 -4.47 -10.55
N SER A 138 2.58 -3.22 -10.66
CA SER A 138 2.06 -2.20 -11.59
C SER A 138 2.94 -2.02 -12.84
N LEU A 139 4.12 -2.64 -12.88
CA LEU A 139 5.03 -2.59 -14.02
C LEU A 139 4.86 -3.76 -15.01
N LEU A 140 4.58 -4.97 -14.50
CA LEU A 140 4.74 -6.21 -15.26
C LEU A 140 3.48 -6.75 -15.96
N PRO A 141 2.23 -6.47 -15.52
CA PRO A 141 1.05 -7.19 -16.05
C PRO A 141 0.65 -6.80 -17.46
N TRP A 142 1.21 -5.75 -18.03
CA TRP A 142 0.73 -5.15 -19.27
C TRP A 142 1.27 -5.87 -20.52
N PRO A 143 0.51 -5.89 -21.63
CA PRO A 143 0.97 -6.50 -22.88
C PRO A 143 2.23 -5.81 -23.42
N ALA A 144 3.34 -6.55 -23.55
CA ALA A 144 4.63 -5.98 -23.90
C ALA A 144 4.62 -5.16 -25.21
N ALA A 145 3.86 -5.61 -26.23
CA ALA A 145 3.75 -4.93 -27.53
C ALA A 145 3.02 -3.59 -27.49
N ALA A 146 2.22 -3.33 -26.43
CA ALA A 146 1.44 -2.11 -26.26
C ALA A 146 1.94 -1.24 -25.10
N THR A 147 3.03 -1.63 -24.45
CA THR A 147 3.51 -0.94 -23.24
C THR A 147 4.65 0.03 -23.57
N HIS A 148 4.43 1.30 -23.25
CA HIS A 148 5.39 2.39 -23.37
C HIS A 148 5.97 2.65 -21.97
N ARG A 149 7.23 2.23 -21.77
CA ARG A 149 7.93 2.41 -20.49
C ARG A 149 8.68 3.72 -20.50
N LEU A 150 8.39 4.56 -19.50
CA LEU A 150 9.08 5.83 -19.30
C LEU A 150 10.24 5.63 -18.31
N PRO A 151 11.47 6.04 -18.68
CA PRO A 151 12.61 5.93 -17.80
C PRO A 151 12.39 6.63 -16.47
N VAL A 152 13.14 6.21 -15.43
CA VAL A 152 13.15 6.87 -14.12
C VAL A 152 13.43 8.36 -14.27
N PRO A 153 12.53 9.26 -13.87
CA PRO A 153 12.71 10.70 -14.03
C PRO A 153 13.63 11.25 -12.94
N ALA A 154 14.27 12.40 -13.20
CA ALA A 154 15.05 13.11 -12.19
C ALA A 154 14.21 14.15 -11.43
N SER A 155 13.03 14.52 -11.95
CA SER A 155 12.13 15.48 -11.31
C SER A 155 10.66 15.21 -11.71
N PRO A 156 9.69 15.76 -10.95
CA PRO A 156 8.28 15.72 -11.33
C PRO A 156 8.03 16.36 -12.71
N GLU A 157 8.72 17.46 -13.03
CA GLU A 157 8.60 18.16 -14.30
C GLU A 157 9.05 17.29 -15.48
N GLU A 158 10.16 16.58 -15.31
CA GLU A 158 10.64 15.63 -16.32
C GLU A 158 9.67 14.47 -16.51
N ALA A 159 9.12 13.92 -15.42
CA ALA A 159 8.11 12.87 -15.49
C ALA A 159 6.90 13.32 -16.33
N LEU A 160 6.38 14.50 -16.07
CA LEU A 160 5.24 15.06 -16.78
C LEU A 160 5.56 15.38 -18.24
N GLY A 161 6.73 15.92 -18.54
CA GLY A 161 7.15 16.19 -19.91
C GLY A 161 7.32 14.93 -20.75
N ARG A 162 7.87 13.85 -20.18
CA ARG A 162 7.97 12.55 -20.84
C ARG A 162 6.59 11.93 -21.08
N LEU A 163 5.69 12.02 -20.08
CA LEU A 163 4.31 11.55 -20.21
C LEU A 163 3.57 12.30 -21.33
N GLU A 164 3.63 13.63 -21.33
CA GLU A 164 3.03 14.49 -22.35
C GLU A 164 3.49 14.12 -23.77
N SER A 165 4.82 14.02 -23.96
CA SER A 165 5.40 13.67 -25.27
C SER A 165 4.97 12.28 -25.76
N THR A 166 4.92 11.30 -24.84
CA THR A 166 4.50 9.94 -25.17
C THR A 166 3.03 9.89 -25.56
N LEU A 167 2.16 10.52 -24.77
CA LEU A 167 0.73 10.55 -25.06
C LEU A 167 0.40 11.31 -26.35
N ALA A 168 1.12 12.40 -26.65
CA ALA A 168 0.99 13.12 -27.91
C ALA A 168 1.31 12.22 -29.13
N GLY A 169 2.31 11.34 -28.99
CA GLY A 169 2.66 10.36 -30.04
C GLY A 169 1.62 9.25 -30.23
N LEU A 170 0.70 9.08 -29.30
CA LEU A 170 -0.39 8.08 -29.36
C LEU A 170 -1.71 8.67 -29.86
N ALA A 171 -1.74 9.95 -30.23
CA ALA A 171 -2.95 10.65 -30.67
C ALA A 171 -3.57 9.97 -31.91
N GLY A 172 -4.91 9.85 -31.92
CA GLY A 172 -5.66 9.22 -33.02
C GLY A 172 -5.74 7.69 -32.94
N GLY A 173 -5.07 7.07 -31.97
CA GLY A 173 -5.16 5.63 -31.67
C GLY A 173 -6.24 5.28 -30.62
N PRO A 174 -6.25 4.03 -30.13
CA PRO A 174 -7.10 3.63 -29.00
C PRO A 174 -6.79 4.44 -27.75
N THR A 175 -7.80 4.60 -26.87
CA THR A 175 -7.66 5.31 -25.58
C THR A 175 -6.50 4.72 -24.75
N PRO A 176 -5.44 5.49 -24.44
CA PRO A 176 -4.33 4.98 -23.65
C PRO A 176 -4.71 4.82 -22.16
N LEU A 177 -4.00 3.89 -21.47
CA LEU A 177 -3.99 3.78 -20.03
C LEU A 177 -2.65 4.30 -19.47
N VAL A 178 -2.70 5.25 -18.56
CA VAL A 178 -1.55 5.69 -17.75
C VAL A 178 -1.61 4.96 -16.41
N VAL A 179 -0.50 4.35 -16.02
CA VAL A 179 -0.36 3.68 -14.71
C VAL A 179 0.63 4.49 -13.87
N VAL A 180 0.21 4.89 -12.68
CA VAL A 180 1.03 5.72 -11.80
C VAL A 180 0.87 5.32 -10.35
N THR A 181 1.99 5.22 -9.61
CA THR A 181 1.97 5.07 -8.16
C THR A 181 1.59 6.37 -7.47
N GLY A 182 0.83 6.28 -6.37
CA GLY A 182 0.52 7.46 -5.56
C GLY A 182 1.63 7.85 -4.60
N ALA A 183 2.36 6.84 -4.09
CA ALA A 183 3.52 7.00 -3.23
C ALA A 183 4.54 5.90 -3.51
N SER A 184 5.81 6.25 -3.62
CA SER A 184 6.88 5.29 -3.87
C SER A 184 7.03 4.31 -2.70
N ASN A 185 7.02 3.02 -2.98
CA ASN A 185 7.32 1.99 -1.98
C ASN A 185 8.81 1.91 -1.63
N VAL A 186 9.66 2.67 -2.29
CA VAL A 186 11.12 2.73 -2.08
C VAL A 186 11.47 3.96 -1.25
N THR A 187 11.12 5.15 -1.72
CA THR A 187 11.53 6.43 -1.13
C THR A 187 10.42 7.10 -0.32
N GLY A 188 9.19 6.58 -0.39
CA GLY A 188 8.02 7.18 0.24
C GLY A 188 7.49 8.42 -0.48
N GLU A 189 8.19 8.95 -1.47
CA GLU A 189 7.85 10.20 -2.13
C GLU A 189 6.49 10.13 -2.81
N LEU A 190 5.69 11.18 -2.61
CA LEU A 190 4.38 11.33 -3.22
C LEU A 190 4.52 11.71 -4.70
N TRP A 191 3.83 11.00 -5.57
CA TRP A 191 3.78 11.36 -6.98
C TRP A 191 2.80 12.50 -7.22
N PRO A 192 3.02 13.36 -8.23
CA PRO A 192 2.14 14.49 -8.54
C PRO A 192 0.90 14.00 -9.31
N VAL A 193 0.07 13.15 -8.67
CA VAL A 193 -1.05 12.42 -9.29
C VAL A 193 -2.00 13.36 -10.02
N GLU A 194 -2.42 14.48 -9.41
CA GLU A 194 -3.33 15.46 -10.02
C GLU A 194 -2.76 16.05 -11.32
N ARG A 195 -1.44 16.30 -11.34
CA ARG A 195 -0.75 16.81 -12.54
C ARG A 195 -0.65 15.72 -13.62
N VAL A 196 -0.39 14.46 -13.22
CA VAL A 196 -0.38 13.31 -14.13
C VAL A 196 -1.77 13.13 -14.76
N VAL A 197 -2.83 13.17 -13.94
CA VAL A 197 -4.22 13.11 -14.43
C VAL A 197 -4.53 14.26 -15.39
N THR A 198 -4.12 15.49 -15.06
CA THR A 198 -4.31 16.64 -15.93
C THR A 198 -3.67 16.43 -17.30
N VAL A 199 -2.44 15.90 -17.35
CA VAL A 199 -1.77 15.53 -18.60
C VAL A 199 -2.53 14.44 -19.33
N ALA A 200 -2.87 13.35 -18.64
CA ALA A 200 -3.60 12.21 -19.22
C ALA A 200 -4.92 12.65 -19.86
N ARG A 201 -5.71 13.49 -19.16
CA ARG A 201 -7.01 13.98 -19.66
C ARG A 201 -6.90 14.84 -20.92
N ARG A 202 -5.86 15.66 -21.05
CA ARG A 202 -5.63 16.44 -22.29
C ARG A 202 -5.44 15.57 -23.52
N HIS A 203 -4.98 14.32 -23.34
CA HIS A 203 -4.77 13.35 -24.42
C HIS A 203 -5.85 12.25 -24.46
N GLY A 204 -6.95 12.39 -23.71
CA GLY A 204 -8.03 11.41 -23.65
C GLY A 204 -7.61 10.06 -23.02
N ALA A 205 -6.51 10.03 -22.28
CA ALA A 205 -6.04 8.84 -21.61
C ALA A 205 -6.80 8.58 -20.30
N ARG A 206 -6.90 7.31 -19.91
CA ARG A 206 -7.38 6.86 -18.62
C ARG A 206 -6.23 6.68 -17.65
N VAL A 207 -6.54 6.69 -16.34
CA VAL A 207 -5.53 6.59 -15.29
C VAL A 207 -5.88 5.49 -14.29
N LEU A 208 -4.94 4.57 -14.06
CA LEU A 208 -4.91 3.67 -12.91
C LEU A 208 -3.95 4.24 -11.87
N LEU A 209 -4.45 4.50 -10.68
CA LEU A 209 -3.65 4.84 -9.51
C LEU A 209 -3.31 3.58 -8.72
N ASP A 210 -2.02 3.21 -8.67
CA ASP A 210 -1.52 2.28 -7.66
C ASP A 210 -1.44 3.03 -6.33
N ALA A 211 -2.41 2.78 -5.48
CA ALA A 211 -2.52 3.41 -4.18
C ALA A 211 -2.05 2.50 -3.03
N ALA A 212 -1.33 1.41 -3.34
CA ALA A 212 -0.93 0.40 -2.35
C ALA A 212 -0.16 0.97 -1.15
N GLN A 213 0.67 1.99 -1.38
CA GLN A 213 1.34 2.71 -0.30
C GLN A 213 0.53 3.93 0.15
N LEU A 214 -0.20 4.58 -0.76
CA LEU A 214 -0.82 5.86 -0.49
C LEU A 214 -2.00 5.77 0.48
N VAL A 215 -2.94 4.82 0.28
CA VAL A 215 -4.22 4.78 1.02
C VAL A 215 -4.06 4.54 2.52
N ALA A 216 -2.97 3.90 2.95
CA ALA A 216 -2.68 3.71 4.37
C ALA A 216 -2.37 5.04 5.05
N HIS A 217 -1.64 5.91 4.37
CA HIS A 217 -1.00 7.11 4.91
C HIS A 217 -1.74 8.40 4.59
N ARG A 218 -2.45 8.47 3.46
CA ARG A 218 -3.15 9.68 2.98
C ARG A 218 -4.54 9.33 2.47
N PRO A 219 -5.50 10.26 2.52
CA PRO A 219 -6.80 10.07 1.91
C PRO A 219 -6.65 9.95 0.40
N VAL A 220 -7.44 9.06 -0.18
CA VAL A 220 -7.60 8.93 -1.63
C VAL A 220 -9.08 9.13 -1.93
N ASP A 221 -9.38 10.09 -2.80
CA ASP A 221 -10.71 10.33 -3.34
C ASP A 221 -10.64 10.20 -4.85
N LEU A 222 -11.13 9.07 -5.36
CA LEU A 222 -11.11 8.69 -6.77
C LEU A 222 -11.86 9.70 -7.63
N THR A 223 -12.96 10.25 -7.09
CA THR A 223 -13.78 11.27 -7.78
C THR A 223 -13.04 12.59 -7.84
N ALA A 224 -12.49 13.06 -6.71
CA ALA A 224 -11.79 14.35 -6.65
C ALA A 224 -10.47 14.34 -7.45
N LEU A 225 -9.74 13.22 -7.44
CA LEU A 225 -8.52 13.04 -8.24
C LEU A 225 -8.80 12.82 -9.73
N ASP A 226 -10.07 12.57 -10.12
CA ASP A 226 -10.47 12.20 -11.48
C ASP A 226 -9.67 11.04 -12.08
N VAL A 227 -9.28 10.05 -11.27
CA VAL A 227 -8.68 8.81 -11.78
C VAL A 227 -9.77 7.82 -12.16
N ASP A 228 -9.47 6.90 -13.11
CA ASP A 228 -10.45 5.93 -13.59
C ASP A 228 -10.49 4.70 -12.68
N TRP A 229 -9.35 4.27 -12.18
CA TRP A 229 -9.23 3.13 -11.25
C TRP A 229 -8.23 3.41 -10.14
N VAL A 230 -8.50 2.80 -8.99
CA VAL A 230 -7.59 2.73 -7.84
C VAL A 230 -7.39 1.26 -7.46
N ALA A 231 -6.15 0.86 -7.20
CA ALA A 231 -5.81 -0.49 -6.76
C ALA A 231 -5.03 -0.45 -5.44
N PHE A 232 -5.39 -1.34 -4.49
CA PHE A 232 -4.69 -1.42 -3.21
C PHE A 232 -4.86 -2.77 -2.50
N SER A 233 -4.05 -3.02 -1.46
CA SER A 233 -4.00 -4.27 -0.70
C SER A 233 -4.29 -4.05 0.77
N GLY A 234 -5.13 -4.89 1.38
CA GLY A 234 -5.50 -4.81 2.78
C GLY A 234 -4.36 -5.09 3.76
N HIS A 235 -3.39 -5.95 3.39
CA HIS A 235 -2.25 -6.26 4.26
C HIS A 235 -1.33 -5.06 4.53
N LYS A 236 -1.45 -3.98 3.75
CA LYS A 236 -0.76 -2.70 3.98
C LYS A 236 -1.66 -1.70 4.72
N LEU A 237 -2.94 -2.02 4.89
CA LEU A 237 -3.95 -1.24 5.61
C LEU A 237 -4.32 -1.90 6.95
N HIS A 238 -3.42 -2.61 7.59
CA HIS A 238 -3.68 -3.28 8.87
C HIS A 238 -4.78 -4.36 8.82
N ALA A 239 -5.02 -4.95 7.62
CA ALA A 239 -5.96 -6.06 7.40
C ALA A 239 -5.26 -7.24 6.70
N PRO A 240 -4.41 -8.03 7.39
CA PRO A 240 -3.61 -9.11 6.80
C PRO A 240 -4.42 -10.40 6.56
N TYR A 241 -5.60 -10.29 5.92
CA TYR A 241 -6.53 -11.41 5.72
C TYR A 241 -6.72 -11.74 4.22
N GLY A 242 -5.75 -11.38 3.38
CA GLY A 242 -5.74 -11.74 1.96
C GLY A 242 -6.88 -11.10 1.16
N ALA A 243 -7.15 -9.82 1.40
CA ALA A 243 -8.10 -9.02 0.62
C ALA A 243 -7.48 -7.69 0.18
N GLY A 244 -7.93 -7.20 -0.94
CA GLY A 244 -7.63 -5.91 -1.54
C GLY A 244 -8.76 -5.51 -2.48
N ALA A 245 -8.61 -4.43 -3.23
CA ALA A 245 -9.63 -3.97 -4.15
C ALA A 245 -9.05 -3.36 -5.43
N LEU A 246 -9.82 -3.52 -6.52
CA LEU A 246 -9.82 -2.67 -7.70
C LEU A 246 -11.13 -1.89 -7.70
N VAL A 247 -11.06 -0.57 -7.67
CA VAL A 247 -12.23 0.31 -7.63
C VAL A 247 -12.18 1.26 -8.82
N GLY A 248 -13.26 1.39 -9.58
CA GLY A 248 -13.34 2.36 -10.67
C GLY A 248 -14.33 2.00 -11.78
N ARG A 249 -14.13 2.60 -12.96
CA ARG A 249 -15.05 2.55 -14.10
C ARG A 249 -15.43 1.12 -14.47
N ALA A 250 -16.73 0.92 -14.70
CA ALA A 250 -17.34 -0.36 -15.01
C ALA A 250 -17.11 -0.82 -16.46
N ASP A 251 -17.03 0.10 -17.39
CA ASP A 251 -17.17 -0.17 -18.82
C ASP A 251 -16.15 -1.17 -19.39
N TRP A 252 -14.87 -1.04 -19.08
CA TRP A 252 -13.86 -2.01 -19.53
C TRP A 252 -14.00 -3.35 -18.79
N LEU A 253 -14.37 -3.30 -17.52
CA LEU A 253 -14.56 -4.49 -16.69
C LEU A 253 -15.79 -5.29 -17.16
N ASP A 254 -16.91 -4.63 -17.41
CA ASP A 254 -18.14 -5.28 -17.88
C ASP A 254 -18.04 -5.83 -19.30
N ALA A 255 -17.19 -5.22 -20.15
CA ALA A 255 -16.94 -5.70 -21.51
C ALA A 255 -15.99 -6.90 -21.57
N ALA A 256 -15.17 -7.11 -20.54
CA ALA A 256 -14.15 -8.16 -20.52
C ALA A 256 -14.70 -9.55 -20.19
N GLU A 257 -13.94 -10.58 -20.57
CA GLU A 257 -14.12 -11.92 -20.02
C GLU A 257 -13.84 -11.91 -18.51
N PRO A 258 -14.45 -12.81 -17.71
CA PRO A 258 -14.20 -12.87 -16.28
C PRO A 258 -12.73 -13.10 -15.96
N HIS A 259 -12.22 -12.43 -14.93
CA HIS A 259 -10.87 -12.67 -14.44
C HIS A 259 -10.65 -14.13 -14.00
N LEU A 260 -11.64 -14.68 -13.31
CA LEU A 260 -11.70 -16.08 -12.90
C LEU A 260 -13.03 -16.70 -13.40
N ALA A 261 -12.96 -17.50 -14.46
CA ALA A 261 -14.11 -18.22 -14.97
C ALA A 261 -14.53 -19.33 -14.01
N GLY A 262 -15.78 -19.30 -13.57
CA GLY A 262 -16.30 -20.31 -12.64
C GLY A 262 -17.69 -20.00 -12.10
N GLY A 263 -18.15 -20.83 -11.17
CA GLY A 263 -19.40 -20.57 -10.48
C GLY A 263 -19.35 -19.25 -9.74
N GLY A 264 -20.39 -18.41 -9.86
CA GLY A 264 -20.47 -17.04 -9.34
C GLY A 264 -20.18 -15.98 -10.39
N ALA A 265 -19.22 -16.20 -11.23
CA ALA A 265 -18.96 -15.35 -12.40
C ALA A 265 -19.95 -15.60 -13.54
N SER A 266 -20.58 -16.80 -13.61
CA SER A 266 -21.59 -17.15 -14.62
C SER A 266 -23.01 -16.86 -14.13
N ALA A 267 -23.81 -16.17 -14.95
CA ALA A 267 -25.26 -16.03 -14.77
C ALA A 267 -26.02 -17.25 -15.29
N ALA A 268 -25.60 -17.81 -16.45
CA ALA A 268 -26.18 -19.02 -17.01
C ALA A 268 -25.12 -19.80 -17.81
N VAL A 269 -25.24 -21.13 -17.82
CA VAL A 269 -24.43 -22.02 -18.65
C VAL A 269 -25.39 -22.96 -19.38
N SER A 270 -25.27 -23.05 -20.72
CA SER A 270 -26.07 -23.92 -21.59
C SER A 270 -25.16 -24.72 -22.52
N ALA A 271 -25.77 -25.62 -23.32
CA ALA A 271 -25.02 -26.34 -24.34
C ALA A 271 -24.40 -25.38 -25.42
N ASP A 272 -25.02 -24.22 -25.63
CA ASP A 272 -24.66 -23.26 -26.66
C ASP A 272 -23.64 -22.19 -26.19
N GLY A 273 -23.35 -22.15 -24.88
CA GLY A 273 -22.40 -21.18 -24.34
C GLY A 273 -22.66 -20.73 -22.91
N VAL A 274 -21.94 -19.68 -22.51
CA VAL A 274 -21.97 -19.10 -21.17
C VAL A 274 -22.44 -17.66 -21.24
N THR A 275 -23.39 -17.30 -20.35
CA THR A 275 -23.69 -15.89 -20.05
C THR A 275 -23.01 -15.52 -18.74
N TRP A 276 -22.13 -14.55 -18.78
CA TRP A 276 -21.42 -14.07 -17.60
C TRP A 276 -22.29 -13.14 -16.75
N ALA A 277 -22.02 -13.11 -15.46
CA ALA A 277 -22.62 -12.14 -14.55
C ALA A 277 -22.22 -10.71 -14.94
N ALA A 278 -22.97 -9.71 -14.47
CA ALA A 278 -22.65 -8.30 -14.62
C ALA A 278 -21.92 -7.78 -13.37
N GLY A 279 -21.22 -6.67 -13.52
CA GLY A 279 -20.55 -5.95 -12.45
C GLY A 279 -19.44 -6.78 -11.78
N ALA A 280 -19.19 -6.51 -10.49
CA ALA A 280 -18.10 -7.14 -9.73
C ALA A 280 -18.18 -8.67 -9.71
N ALA A 281 -19.40 -9.24 -9.66
CA ALA A 281 -19.61 -10.68 -9.65
C ALA A 281 -18.99 -11.40 -10.85
N ARG A 282 -18.86 -10.74 -12.01
CA ARG A 282 -18.18 -11.27 -13.20
C ARG A 282 -16.72 -11.66 -12.92
N HIS A 283 -16.06 -10.94 -12.04
CA HIS A 283 -14.63 -11.09 -11.78
C HIS A 283 -14.33 -11.82 -10.46
N GLU A 284 -15.35 -12.08 -9.64
CA GLU A 284 -15.27 -12.75 -8.33
C GLU A 284 -15.74 -14.20 -8.40
N GLY A 285 -15.15 -14.99 -9.31
CA GLY A 285 -15.49 -16.40 -9.47
C GLY A 285 -15.15 -17.25 -8.24
N GLY A 286 -16.00 -18.25 -7.94
CA GLY A 286 -15.84 -19.13 -6.77
C GLY A 286 -16.54 -18.61 -5.52
N SER A 287 -16.15 -19.14 -4.35
CA SER A 287 -16.56 -18.61 -3.05
C SER A 287 -15.59 -17.50 -2.65
N PRO A 288 -16.05 -16.25 -2.48
CA PRO A 288 -15.17 -15.14 -2.19
C PRO A 288 -14.60 -15.19 -0.77
N ASN A 289 -13.50 -14.47 -0.54
CA ASN A 289 -12.90 -14.31 0.79
C ASN A 289 -13.70 -13.32 1.64
N VAL A 290 -14.83 -13.77 2.21
CA VAL A 290 -15.71 -12.92 3.03
C VAL A 290 -15.02 -12.36 4.25
N LEU A 291 -14.27 -13.18 4.97
CA LEU A 291 -13.58 -12.71 6.19
C LEU A 291 -12.49 -11.69 5.86
N GLY A 292 -11.81 -11.87 4.73
CA GLY A 292 -10.88 -10.86 4.22
C GLY A 292 -11.58 -9.56 3.82
N ALA A 293 -12.74 -9.63 3.18
CA ALA A 293 -13.54 -8.45 2.84
C ALA A 293 -14.00 -7.69 4.09
N VAL A 294 -14.48 -8.39 5.11
CA VAL A 294 -14.85 -7.82 6.43
C VAL A 294 -13.62 -7.17 7.09
N ALA A 295 -12.46 -7.83 7.05
CA ALA A 295 -11.21 -7.29 7.58
C ALA A 295 -10.83 -5.99 6.87
N LEU A 296 -10.86 -5.99 5.54
CA LEU A 296 -10.56 -4.80 4.71
C LEU A 296 -11.50 -3.64 5.06
N ALA A 297 -12.80 -3.88 5.12
CA ALA A 297 -13.80 -2.87 5.47
C ALA A 297 -13.60 -2.32 6.88
N ALA A 298 -13.31 -3.17 7.85
CA ALA A 298 -13.05 -2.75 9.22
C ALA A 298 -11.80 -1.85 9.31
N ALA A 299 -10.74 -2.16 8.55
CA ALA A 299 -9.55 -1.31 8.46
C ALA A 299 -9.87 0.03 7.77
N CYS A 300 -10.58 0.02 6.65
CA CYS A 300 -11.03 1.23 5.94
C CYS A 300 -11.82 2.16 6.87
N ALA A 301 -12.80 1.61 7.60
CA ALA A 301 -13.61 2.37 8.55
C ALA A 301 -12.79 2.97 9.69
N ALA A 302 -11.85 2.20 10.26
CA ALA A 302 -10.97 2.66 11.33
C ALA A 302 -10.04 3.78 10.85
N LEU A 303 -9.36 3.59 9.73
CA LEU A 303 -8.46 4.59 9.16
C LEU A 303 -9.21 5.87 8.77
N ARG A 304 -10.38 5.76 8.14
CA ARG A 304 -11.22 6.93 7.81
C ARG A 304 -11.62 7.71 9.07
N THR A 305 -11.95 7.00 10.15
CA THR A 305 -12.37 7.61 11.41
C THR A 305 -11.23 8.33 12.13
N HIS A 306 -10.01 7.79 12.05
CA HIS A 306 -8.83 8.29 12.78
C HIS A 306 -7.81 8.99 11.88
N ARG A 307 -8.16 9.31 10.63
CA ARG A 307 -7.25 9.78 9.58
C ARG A 307 -6.31 10.90 10.06
N ALA A 308 -6.86 11.97 10.63
CA ALA A 308 -6.05 13.11 11.07
C ALA A 308 -5.02 12.74 12.15
N ALA A 309 -5.38 11.85 13.09
CA ALA A 309 -4.45 11.41 14.12
C ALA A 309 -3.33 10.52 13.53
N VAL A 310 -3.68 9.64 12.59
CA VAL A 310 -2.71 8.78 11.87
C VAL A 310 -1.73 9.65 11.08
N GLU A 311 -2.22 10.60 10.30
CA GLU A 311 -1.37 11.50 9.49
C GLU A 311 -0.41 12.33 10.35
N ALA A 312 -0.91 12.89 11.47
CA ALA A 312 -0.07 13.68 12.38
C ALA A 312 1.02 12.81 13.04
N HIS A 313 0.67 11.60 13.47
CA HIS A 313 1.61 10.64 14.04
C HIS A 313 2.70 10.26 13.04
N GLU A 314 2.31 9.85 11.83
CA GLU A 314 3.22 9.41 10.79
C GLU A 314 4.08 10.54 10.23
N ALA A 315 3.55 11.76 10.13
CA ALA A 315 4.34 12.92 9.70
C ALA A 315 5.49 13.20 10.68
N ARG A 316 5.23 13.13 11.98
CA ARG A 316 6.23 13.32 13.04
C ARG A 316 7.29 12.22 13.01
N LEU A 317 6.88 10.96 12.94
CA LEU A 317 7.81 9.82 12.85
C LEU A 317 8.63 9.85 11.56
N GLY A 318 8.00 10.17 10.43
CA GLY A 318 8.66 10.25 9.13
C GLY A 318 9.73 11.34 9.08
N ALA A 319 9.42 12.53 9.62
CA ALA A 319 10.41 13.62 9.75
C ALA A 319 11.60 13.18 10.62
N ARG A 320 11.32 12.62 11.81
CA ARG A 320 12.38 12.16 12.71
C ARG A 320 13.25 11.06 12.12
N LEU A 321 12.64 10.10 11.41
CA LEU A 321 13.33 9.00 10.73
C LEU A 321 14.30 9.55 9.65
N LEU A 322 13.80 10.43 8.78
CA LEU A 322 14.58 10.97 7.67
C LEU A 322 15.70 11.88 8.14
N GLU A 323 15.39 12.83 9.02
CA GLU A 323 16.38 13.74 9.60
C GLU A 323 17.44 12.97 10.39
N GLY A 324 17.02 11.98 11.18
CA GLY A 324 17.90 11.15 11.96
C GLY A 324 18.87 10.35 11.10
N LEU A 325 18.38 9.63 10.09
CA LEU A 325 19.23 8.86 9.17
C LEU A 325 20.19 9.76 8.38
N ALA A 326 19.72 10.90 7.87
CA ALA A 326 20.55 11.84 7.13
C ALA A 326 21.65 12.49 8.00
N GLY A 327 21.45 12.53 9.32
CA GLY A 327 22.43 13.05 10.27
C GLY A 327 23.52 12.07 10.68
N ILE A 328 23.45 10.79 10.31
CA ILE A 328 24.44 9.78 10.68
C ILE A 328 25.58 9.78 9.66
N PRO A 329 26.85 10.03 10.07
CA PRO A 329 28.02 9.92 9.18
C PRO A 329 28.10 8.52 8.55
N GLY A 330 28.38 8.46 7.24
CA GLY A 330 28.43 7.20 6.50
C GLY A 330 27.07 6.60 6.13
N VAL A 331 25.97 7.31 6.41
CA VAL A 331 24.61 6.91 5.96
C VAL A 331 24.13 7.87 4.87
N ARG A 332 23.62 7.30 3.79
CA ARG A 332 23.02 8.06 2.70
C ARG A 332 21.56 7.69 2.51
N VAL A 333 20.69 8.70 2.62
CA VAL A 333 19.25 8.55 2.35
C VAL A 333 18.98 8.85 0.88
N HIS A 334 18.29 7.93 0.17
CA HIS A 334 18.01 8.06 -1.26
C HIS A 334 16.68 8.75 -1.52
N SER A 335 16.64 9.61 -2.52
CA SER A 335 15.48 10.37 -2.98
C SER A 335 15.37 10.33 -4.50
N LEU A 336 14.13 10.22 -5.00
CA LEU A 336 13.86 10.35 -6.43
C LEU A 336 13.78 11.82 -6.86
N PHE A 337 13.00 12.62 -6.14
CA PHE A 337 12.66 14.01 -6.43
C PHE A 337 13.35 15.03 -5.51
N GLY A 338 14.11 14.56 -4.52
CA GLY A 338 14.86 15.40 -3.60
C GLY A 338 14.46 15.24 -2.13
N ALA A 339 15.36 15.70 -1.24
CA ALA A 339 15.21 15.49 0.20
C ALA A 339 13.92 16.13 0.78
N ASP A 340 13.56 17.31 0.29
CA ASP A 340 12.41 18.09 0.78
C ASP A 340 11.08 17.70 0.11
N HIS A 341 11.11 16.74 -0.84
CA HIS A 341 9.89 16.33 -1.53
C HIS A 341 8.92 15.62 -0.56
N PRO A 342 7.61 15.96 -0.58
CA PRO A 342 6.62 15.35 0.32
C PRO A 342 6.60 13.83 0.20
N ARG A 343 6.51 13.13 1.35
CA ARG A 343 6.54 11.66 1.39
C ARG A 343 5.74 11.07 2.55
N VAL A 344 5.44 9.78 2.43
CA VAL A 344 4.98 8.94 3.53
C VAL A 344 6.20 8.45 4.34
N PRO A 345 6.05 7.92 5.56
CA PRO A 345 7.16 7.63 6.47
C PRO A 345 7.99 6.41 6.02
N VAL A 346 8.60 6.50 4.84
CA VAL A 346 9.47 5.48 4.23
C VAL A 346 10.79 6.11 3.84
N ALA A 347 11.89 5.48 4.24
CA ALA A 347 13.25 5.87 3.93
C ALA A 347 14.02 4.68 3.33
N ALA A 348 14.59 4.85 2.14
CA ALA A 348 15.60 3.95 1.60
C ALA A 348 16.98 4.56 1.86
N PHE A 349 17.91 3.76 2.36
CA PHE A 349 19.25 4.24 2.68
C PHE A 349 20.31 3.18 2.46
N THR A 350 21.56 3.61 2.35
CA THR A 350 22.78 2.77 2.36
C THR A 350 23.68 3.17 3.52
N VAL A 351 24.52 2.25 3.98
CA VAL A 351 25.57 2.49 4.96
C VAL A 351 26.92 2.22 4.28
N ASP A 352 27.80 3.20 4.29
CA ASP A 352 29.08 3.14 3.59
C ASP A 352 29.87 1.87 3.99
N GLY A 353 30.34 1.11 3.00
CA GLY A 353 31.16 -0.08 3.20
C GLY A 353 30.40 -1.32 3.72
N LEU A 354 29.08 -1.25 3.98
CA LEU A 354 28.29 -2.39 4.47
C LEU A 354 27.28 -2.87 3.42
N ASP A 355 27.19 -4.19 3.29
CA ASP A 355 26.12 -4.82 2.52
C ASP A 355 24.76 -4.57 3.18
N SER A 356 23.74 -4.21 2.41
CA SER A 356 22.42 -3.86 2.94
C SER A 356 21.70 -5.03 3.61
N HIS A 357 21.95 -6.27 3.17
CA HIS A 357 21.37 -7.46 3.80
C HIS A 357 22.07 -7.76 5.13
N LEU A 358 23.39 -7.51 5.22
CA LEU A 358 24.13 -7.57 6.49
C LEU A 358 23.60 -6.54 7.50
N VAL A 359 23.39 -5.29 7.05
CA VAL A 359 22.80 -4.25 7.91
C VAL A 359 21.42 -4.69 8.43
N ALA A 360 20.55 -5.22 7.56
CA ALA A 360 19.23 -5.68 7.97
C ALA A 360 19.29 -6.88 8.93
N ALA A 361 20.23 -7.82 8.71
CA ALA A 361 20.45 -8.97 9.58
C ALA A 361 20.93 -8.52 10.97
N ALA A 362 21.88 -7.59 11.04
CA ALA A 362 22.39 -7.07 12.30
C ALA A 362 21.32 -6.29 13.07
N LEU A 363 20.55 -5.42 12.41
CA LEU A 363 19.42 -4.72 13.03
C LEU A 363 18.40 -5.68 13.65
N SER A 364 18.12 -6.79 12.97
CA SER A 364 17.20 -7.81 13.49
C SER A 364 17.82 -8.61 14.63
N ALA A 365 19.02 -9.14 14.43
CA ALA A 365 19.64 -10.07 15.37
C ALA A 365 20.15 -9.40 16.65
N GLU A 366 20.68 -8.20 16.56
CA GLU A 366 21.27 -7.50 17.70
C GLU A 366 20.29 -6.58 18.42
N HIS A 367 19.29 -6.02 17.68
CA HIS A 367 18.43 -4.95 18.20
C HIS A 367 16.93 -5.26 18.15
N GLY A 368 16.49 -6.39 17.59
CA GLY A 368 15.06 -6.72 17.44
C GLY A 368 14.32 -5.76 16.52
N ILE A 369 14.98 -5.25 15.46
CA ILE A 369 14.44 -4.28 14.53
C ILE A 369 14.19 -4.94 13.18
N GLY A 370 12.95 -4.92 12.69
CA GLY A 370 12.60 -5.43 11.37
C GLY A 370 12.60 -4.32 10.32
N VAL A 371 13.51 -4.43 9.35
CA VAL A 371 13.57 -3.60 8.13
C VAL A 371 13.66 -4.50 6.91
N ARG A 372 13.66 -3.93 5.73
CA ARG A 372 13.85 -4.68 4.48
C ARG A 372 15.14 -4.30 3.78
N ALA A 373 15.86 -5.29 3.24
CA ALA A 373 17.01 -5.07 2.36
C ALA A 373 16.68 -5.49 0.91
N GLY A 374 17.41 -4.96 -0.07
CA GLY A 374 17.33 -5.34 -1.47
C GLY A 374 16.80 -4.26 -2.39
N LYS A 375 15.96 -4.64 -3.38
CA LYS A 375 15.41 -3.76 -4.42
C LYS A 375 13.88 -3.58 -4.34
N PHE A 376 13.22 -4.05 -3.27
CA PHE A 376 11.82 -3.78 -2.88
C PHE A 376 10.78 -3.99 -3.97
N CYS A 377 10.99 -4.96 -4.89
CA CYS A 377 10.16 -5.17 -6.08
C CYS A 377 9.98 -3.91 -6.97
N ALA A 378 10.97 -3.01 -6.96
CA ALA A 378 11.09 -1.83 -7.81
C ALA A 378 12.52 -1.69 -8.32
N HIS A 379 13.05 -2.76 -8.94
CA HIS A 379 14.46 -2.92 -9.29
C HIS A 379 14.99 -1.75 -10.12
N ARG A 380 14.20 -1.31 -11.12
CA ARG A 380 14.61 -0.21 -12.02
C ARG A 380 14.79 1.11 -11.28
N LEU A 381 13.91 1.39 -10.31
CA LEU A 381 14.02 2.58 -9.47
C LEU A 381 15.25 2.51 -8.59
N VAL A 382 15.44 1.39 -7.87
CA VAL A 382 16.58 1.24 -6.96
C VAL A 382 17.90 1.30 -7.73
N ASP A 383 18.01 0.63 -8.88
CA ASP A 383 19.20 0.70 -9.74
C ASP A 383 19.49 2.14 -10.18
N ALA A 384 18.46 2.90 -10.56
CA ALA A 384 18.64 4.29 -10.97
C ALA A 384 19.01 5.23 -9.80
N LEU A 385 18.53 4.96 -8.59
CA LEU A 385 18.89 5.72 -7.40
C LEU A 385 20.36 5.46 -7.04
N LEU A 386 20.76 4.21 -6.94
CA LEU A 386 22.11 3.81 -6.55
C LEU A 386 23.17 4.17 -7.60
N ALA A 387 22.80 4.18 -8.88
CA ALA A 387 23.70 4.61 -9.96
C ALA A 387 24.08 6.11 -9.91
N ARG A 388 23.38 6.91 -9.09
CA ARG A 388 23.73 8.33 -8.84
C ARG A 388 24.91 8.48 -7.88
N ASP A 389 25.22 7.41 -7.15
CA ASP A 389 26.23 7.36 -6.11
C ASP A 389 27.45 6.56 -6.57
N ALA A 390 28.64 6.97 -6.13
CA ALA A 390 29.91 6.36 -6.54
C ALA A 390 30.36 5.20 -5.63
N ASP A 391 29.56 4.81 -4.64
CA ASP A 391 29.90 3.84 -3.61
C ASP A 391 29.77 2.37 -4.05
N GLY A 392 29.19 2.13 -5.25
CA GLY A 392 29.05 0.79 -5.83
C GLY A 392 27.96 -0.08 -5.16
N ALA A 393 27.13 0.47 -4.29
CA ALA A 393 26.00 -0.23 -3.70
C ALA A 393 25.03 -0.71 -4.79
N VAL A 394 24.57 -1.95 -4.68
CA VAL A 394 23.65 -2.58 -5.64
C VAL A 394 22.25 -2.85 -5.03
N THR A 395 22.13 -2.69 -3.72
CA THR A 395 20.91 -2.84 -2.93
C THR A 395 20.89 -1.79 -1.82
N ALA A 396 19.71 -1.56 -1.25
CA ALA A 396 19.53 -0.61 -0.16
C ALA A 396 18.79 -1.25 1.03
N VAL A 397 18.84 -0.61 2.18
CA VAL A 397 17.94 -0.86 3.31
C VAL A 397 16.75 0.07 3.20
N ARG A 398 15.56 -0.43 3.52
CA ARG A 398 14.35 0.39 3.63
C ARG A 398 13.77 0.26 5.04
N ALA A 399 13.71 1.37 5.75
CA ALA A 399 12.91 1.51 6.95
C ALA A 399 11.58 2.19 6.62
N SER A 400 10.48 1.66 7.13
CA SER A 400 9.14 2.21 6.92
C SER A 400 8.34 2.16 8.21
N ALA A 401 8.03 3.35 8.72
CA ALA A 401 7.20 3.54 9.90
C ALA A 401 5.71 3.57 9.52
N GLY A 402 4.85 3.41 10.50
CA GLY A 402 3.40 3.48 10.33
C GLY A 402 2.71 3.54 11.68
N LEU A 403 1.43 3.25 11.69
CA LEU A 403 0.56 3.37 12.86
C LEU A 403 1.07 2.66 14.13
N ALA A 404 1.72 1.49 13.97
CA ALA A 404 2.25 0.71 15.09
C ALA A 404 3.65 1.15 15.54
N THR A 405 4.28 2.07 14.84
CA THR A 405 5.63 2.55 15.16
C THR A 405 5.57 3.57 16.29
N THR A 406 6.48 3.46 17.27
CA THR A 406 6.65 4.42 18.35
C THR A 406 7.88 5.30 18.12
N ASP A 407 8.01 6.40 18.88
CA ASP A 407 9.24 7.21 18.90
C ASP A 407 10.44 6.39 19.32
N GLU A 408 10.27 5.51 20.32
CA GLU A 408 11.33 4.63 20.82
C GLU A 408 11.82 3.66 19.73
N HIS A 409 10.93 3.14 18.88
CA HIS A 409 11.32 2.31 17.73
C HIS A 409 12.21 3.08 16.75
N VAL A 410 11.88 4.34 16.47
CA VAL A 410 12.69 5.18 15.58
C VAL A 410 14.04 5.51 16.21
N GLU A 411 14.07 5.92 17.49
CA GLU A 411 15.33 6.23 18.19
C GLU A 411 16.25 5.00 18.27
N ARG A 412 15.68 3.82 18.55
CA ARG A 412 16.44 2.56 18.58
C ARG A 412 17.04 2.23 17.21
N LEU A 413 16.28 2.43 16.11
CA LEU A 413 16.82 2.26 14.77
C LEU A 413 17.98 3.22 14.51
N LEU A 414 17.80 4.51 14.84
CA LEU A 414 18.83 5.52 14.58
C LEU A 414 20.11 5.23 15.36
N ALA A 415 20.00 4.83 16.63
CA ALA A 415 21.14 4.45 17.45
C ALA A 415 21.84 3.19 16.90
N ALA A 416 21.08 2.18 16.49
CA ALA A 416 21.64 0.95 15.92
C ALA A 416 22.33 1.20 14.56
N VAL A 417 21.73 2.00 13.68
CA VAL A 417 22.35 2.36 12.40
C VAL A 417 23.61 3.21 12.61
N ALA A 418 23.63 4.12 13.60
CA ALA A 418 24.82 4.91 13.91
C ALA A 418 25.97 4.01 14.42
N ALA A 419 25.68 3.03 15.28
CA ALA A 419 26.67 2.06 15.75
C ALA A 419 27.21 1.21 14.59
N LEU A 420 26.33 0.69 13.73
CA LEU A 420 26.73 -0.08 12.54
C LEU A 420 27.61 0.75 11.57
N ALA A 421 27.29 2.03 11.38
CA ALA A 421 28.06 2.90 10.50
C ALA A 421 29.45 3.25 11.08
N ALA A 422 29.56 3.34 12.40
CA ALA A 422 30.83 3.66 13.07
C ALA A 422 31.73 2.45 13.27
N ASP A 423 31.18 1.33 13.73
CA ASP A 423 31.93 0.21 14.29
C ASP A 423 31.67 -1.12 13.55
N GLY A 424 30.69 -1.16 12.62
CA GLY A 424 30.20 -2.39 12.02
C GLY A 424 29.29 -3.22 12.96
N PRO A 425 28.94 -4.47 12.58
CA PRO A 425 28.14 -5.37 13.41
C PRO A 425 28.84 -5.71 14.73
N GLY A 426 28.05 -5.82 15.81
CA GLY A 426 28.56 -6.15 17.15
C GLY A 426 28.99 -7.61 17.34
N VAL A 427 28.58 -8.50 16.42
CA VAL A 427 28.98 -9.90 16.37
C VAL A 427 29.44 -10.30 14.97
N GLU A 428 30.14 -11.43 14.86
CA GLU A 428 30.56 -11.95 13.55
C GLU A 428 29.35 -12.51 12.78
N TYR A 429 29.31 -12.24 11.46
CA TYR A 429 28.29 -12.76 10.55
C TYR A 429 28.91 -13.60 9.44
N VAL A 430 28.18 -14.62 9.01
CA VAL A 430 28.51 -15.46 7.85
C VAL A 430 27.36 -15.43 6.85
N GLU A 431 27.68 -15.50 5.58
CA GLU A 431 26.66 -15.62 4.53
C GLU A 431 26.36 -17.10 4.27
N GLU A 432 25.15 -17.54 4.58
CA GLU A 432 24.68 -18.90 4.35
C GLU A 432 23.82 -19.00 3.06
N PRO A 433 24.07 -20.00 2.21
CA PRO A 433 23.24 -20.23 1.03
C PRO A 433 21.77 -20.41 1.41
N GLY A 434 20.89 -19.59 0.81
CA GLY A 434 19.43 -19.63 1.05
C GLY A 434 18.94 -18.94 2.33
N ARG A 435 19.81 -18.60 3.27
CA ARG A 435 19.46 -17.85 4.49
C ARG A 435 20.00 -16.42 4.49
N GLY A 436 21.03 -16.12 3.64
CA GLY A 436 21.72 -14.84 3.64
C GLY A 436 22.64 -14.66 4.86
N TRP A 437 22.80 -13.43 5.33
CA TRP A 437 23.64 -13.10 6.48
C TRP A 437 23.01 -13.57 7.80
N VAL A 438 23.74 -14.37 8.58
CA VAL A 438 23.35 -14.85 9.91
C VAL A 438 24.52 -14.68 10.88
N PRO A 439 24.27 -14.47 12.20
CA PRO A 439 25.35 -14.50 13.18
C PRO A 439 26.09 -15.84 13.13
N ALA A 440 27.43 -15.81 13.13
CA ALA A 440 28.27 -17.01 13.08
C ALA A 440 28.05 -17.96 14.30
N ASP A 441 27.76 -17.35 15.44
CA ASP A 441 27.32 -18.06 16.65
C ASP A 441 25.97 -17.44 17.08
N ASP A 442 24.88 -18.09 16.72
CA ASP A 442 23.52 -17.59 16.99
C ASP A 442 22.89 -18.40 18.16
N PRO A 443 22.85 -17.82 19.36
CA PRO A 443 22.30 -18.50 20.53
C PRO A 443 20.77 -18.49 20.59
N ARG A 444 20.10 -17.80 19.65
CA ARG A 444 18.64 -17.67 19.66
C ARG A 444 18.00 -18.99 19.25
N ASP A 445 16.94 -19.38 19.95
CA ASP A 445 16.01 -20.38 19.44
C ASP A 445 15.12 -19.76 18.38
N LEU A 446 15.37 -20.14 17.12
CA LEU A 446 14.62 -19.67 15.95
C LEU A 446 13.54 -20.66 15.50
N ASP A 447 13.37 -21.76 16.22
CA ASP A 447 12.28 -22.70 15.98
C ASP A 447 10.95 -22.07 16.38
N VAL A 448 10.12 -21.77 15.40
CA VAL A 448 8.83 -21.14 15.62
C VAL A 448 7.75 -22.22 15.77
N PRO A 449 7.07 -22.34 16.93
CA PRO A 449 5.97 -23.27 17.07
C PRO A 449 4.84 -22.91 16.10
N LEU A 450 4.33 -23.92 15.40
CA LEU A 450 3.18 -23.75 14.52
C LEU A 450 1.92 -23.52 15.35
N PRO A 451 1.02 -22.60 14.95
CA PRO A 451 -0.20 -22.28 15.70
C PRO A 451 -1.32 -23.34 15.60
N TRP A 452 -1.05 -24.48 14.92
CA TRP A 452 -1.94 -25.66 14.80
C TRP A 452 -1.24 -26.93 15.20
#